data_ac2300284e35f3e07652e98dc5de434a
#
_entry.id   ac2300284e35f3e07652e98dc5de434a
#
_cell.length_a   1.000
_cell.length_b   1.000
_cell.length_c   1.000
_cell.angle_alpha   90.00
_cell.angle_beta   90.00
_cell.angle_gamma   90.00
#
_symmetry.space_group_name_H-M   'P 1'
#
loop_
_entity.id
_entity.type
_entity.pdbx_description
1 polymer ?
#
loop_
_entity_poly.entity_id
_entity_poly.type
_entity_poly.pdbx_seq_one_letter_code
_entity_poly.pdbx_strand_id
1 'polypeptide(L)'
;EISDEMISGIKRIVQIDSVQSEAKPGMPFGEGVNKALEEALKLACELGFETENVDHMVGIAKYGTGEDYIGIMGHLDVVPVGEGWNHPPFSAYEDEKGRIYSRGILDNKGPTLSCLYALYAIKELKIQLKRPVYILFGTNEETGFEDLKHFLKVRKPPIMGWTPDCKYPVVYAERGRSTYRVSTAIENKTVFNQFINEYILSDNGFGNKLGLNIEDLEFGKMQMSNKKLVDLEGKLGFDFSFSYPASISNDTIERTIKSKLSKELQVECIHNYDPVYFDKN
;
A
#
# COMPACT_ATOMS: atom_id res chain seq x y z
N GLU A 1 2.30 28.09 14.68
CA GLU A 1 3.56 28.33 13.96
C GLU A 1 3.92 27.11 13.08
N ILE A 2 4.62 26.07 13.58
CA ILE A 2 4.89 24.86 12.75
C ILE A 2 3.61 24.18 12.28
N SER A 3 2.55 24.17 13.06
CA SER A 3 1.25 23.58 12.72
C SER A 3 0.62 24.22 11.47
N ASP A 4 0.62 25.53 11.38
CA ASP A 4 0.03 26.24 10.24
C ASP A 4 0.87 26.06 8.98
N GLU A 5 2.19 26.04 9.15
CA GLU A 5 3.15 25.74 8.07
C GLU A 5 2.98 24.30 7.58
N MET A 6 2.80 23.34 8.48
CA MET A 6 2.53 21.95 8.15
C MET A 6 1.24 21.81 7.34
N ILE A 7 0.14 22.41 7.79
CA ILE A 7 -1.13 22.38 7.06
C ILE A 7 -0.97 22.97 5.65
N SER A 8 -0.26 24.09 5.55
CA SER A 8 0.02 24.73 4.26
C SER A 8 0.84 23.81 3.34
N GLY A 9 1.90 23.19 3.88
CA GLY A 9 2.74 22.24 3.14
C GLY A 9 1.96 20.99 2.69
N ILE A 10 1.11 20.43 3.55
CA ILE A 10 0.25 19.30 3.21
C ILE A 10 -0.71 19.69 2.08
N LYS A 11 -1.40 20.83 2.18
CA LYS A 11 -2.30 21.32 1.14
C LYS A 11 -1.61 21.47 -0.21
N ARG A 12 -0.39 22.00 -0.23
CA ARG A 12 0.44 22.17 -1.42
C ARG A 12 0.65 20.85 -2.17
N ILE A 13 0.90 19.75 -1.46
CA ILE A 13 1.18 18.44 -2.07
C ILE A 13 -0.12 17.69 -2.42
N VAL A 14 -1.16 17.74 -1.58
CA VAL A 14 -2.42 17.02 -1.87
C VAL A 14 -3.19 17.65 -3.03
N GLN A 15 -2.90 18.90 -3.40
CA GLN A 15 -3.48 19.55 -4.57
C GLN A 15 -2.92 19.06 -5.91
N ILE A 16 -1.88 18.24 -5.89
CA ILE A 16 -1.31 17.65 -7.10
C ILE A 16 -2.05 16.35 -7.40
N ASP A 17 -2.63 16.25 -8.60
CA ASP A 17 -3.16 14.98 -9.11
C ASP A 17 -2.00 14.03 -9.42
N SER A 18 -1.80 13.06 -8.55
CA SER A 18 -0.76 12.04 -8.65
C SER A 18 -1.33 10.63 -8.85
N VAL A 19 -2.47 10.54 -9.51
CA VAL A 19 -2.92 9.25 -10.05
C VAL A 19 -1.90 8.76 -11.08
N GLN A 20 -1.51 7.49 -10.98
CA GLN A 20 -0.58 6.90 -11.93
C GLN A 20 -1.12 7.02 -13.36
N SER A 21 -0.24 7.35 -14.28
CA SER A 21 -0.53 7.47 -15.70
C SER A 21 0.59 6.88 -16.56
N GLU A 22 0.48 7.01 -17.87
CA GLU A 22 1.46 6.48 -18.81
C GLU A 22 2.88 6.99 -18.51
N ALA A 23 3.84 6.07 -18.52
CA ALA A 23 5.25 6.38 -18.30
C ALA A 23 5.81 7.28 -19.40
N LYS A 24 6.62 8.27 -19.00
CA LYS A 24 7.37 9.15 -19.89
C LYS A 24 8.85 9.11 -19.51
N PRO A 25 9.77 9.56 -20.38
CA PRO A 25 11.19 9.67 -20.04
C PRO A 25 11.40 10.49 -18.76
N GLY A 26 12.04 9.89 -17.75
CA GLY A 26 12.23 10.51 -16.42
C GLY A 26 10.97 10.59 -15.55
N MET A 27 9.87 9.96 -15.95
CA MET A 27 8.60 9.95 -15.21
C MET A 27 7.98 8.55 -15.26
N PRO A 28 8.55 7.57 -14.54
CA PRO A 28 8.20 6.15 -14.68
C PRO A 28 6.74 5.84 -14.36
N PHE A 29 6.11 6.64 -13.50
CA PHE A 29 4.70 6.47 -13.09
C PHE A 29 3.80 7.62 -13.55
N GLY A 30 4.27 8.41 -14.52
CA GLY A 30 3.52 9.50 -15.13
C GLY A 30 3.85 10.88 -14.54
N GLU A 31 3.35 11.90 -15.23
CA GLU A 31 3.68 13.30 -14.97
C GLU A 31 3.19 13.80 -13.60
N GLY A 32 1.97 13.42 -13.21
CA GLY A 32 1.38 13.84 -11.94
C GLY A 32 2.13 13.31 -10.73
N VAL A 33 2.52 12.03 -10.77
CA VAL A 33 3.33 11.39 -9.73
C VAL A 33 4.71 12.04 -9.63
N ASN A 34 5.38 12.25 -10.77
CA ASN A 34 6.68 12.93 -10.79
C ASN A 34 6.59 14.35 -10.22
N LYS A 35 5.54 15.12 -10.58
CA LYS A 35 5.31 16.45 -10.04
C LYS A 35 5.12 16.44 -8.51
N ALA A 36 4.40 15.46 -7.98
CA ALA A 36 4.24 15.30 -6.53
C ALA A 36 5.58 15.01 -5.84
N LEU A 37 6.41 14.15 -6.43
CA LEU A 37 7.75 13.85 -5.94
C LEU A 37 8.66 15.08 -5.93
N GLU A 38 8.73 15.82 -7.05
CA GLU A 38 9.56 17.03 -7.16
C GLU A 38 9.13 18.10 -6.16
N GLU A 39 7.82 18.28 -5.97
CA GLU A 39 7.29 19.28 -5.05
C GLU A 39 7.50 18.89 -3.59
N ALA A 40 7.42 17.58 -3.25
CA ALA A 40 7.74 17.09 -1.90
C ALA A 40 9.24 17.26 -1.57
N LEU A 41 10.12 16.96 -2.52
CA LEU A 41 11.56 17.19 -2.37
C LEU A 41 11.89 18.68 -2.24
N LYS A 42 11.22 19.53 -3.02
CA LYS A 42 11.38 20.98 -2.92
C LYS A 42 10.92 21.48 -1.56
N LEU A 43 9.77 21.04 -1.06
CA LEU A 43 9.30 21.39 0.29
C LEU A 43 10.31 20.95 1.35
N ALA A 44 10.83 19.73 1.28
CA ALA A 44 11.84 19.24 2.21
C ALA A 44 13.14 20.08 2.16
N CYS A 45 13.57 20.51 0.96
CA CYS A 45 14.71 21.41 0.79
C CYS A 45 14.44 22.79 1.40
N GLU A 46 13.26 23.36 1.23
CA GLU A 46 12.82 24.64 1.84
C GLU A 46 12.84 24.55 3.38
N LEU A 47 12.49 23.38 3.95
CA LEU A 47 12.62 23.10 5.39
C LEU A 47 14.08 22.84 5.83
N GLY A 48 15.04 22.90 4.92
CA GLY A 48 16.47 22.80 5.18
C GLY A 48 16.96 21.37 5.39
N PHE A 49 16.31 20.38 4.79
CA PHE A 49 16.81 19.01 4.70
C PHE A 49 17.71 18.83 3.47
N GLU A 50 18.69 17.94 3.57
CA GLU A 50 19.34 17.38 2.40
C GLU A 50 18.34 16.50 1.65
N THR A 51 18.24 16.66 0.34
CA THR A 51 17.29 15.90 -0.48
C THR A 51 17.99 15.11 -1.57
N GLU A 52 17.44 13.97 -1.93
CA GLU A 52 17.90 13.12 -3.01
C GLU A 52 16.70 12.60 -3.81
N ASN A 53 16.82 12.61 -5.13
CA ASN A 53 15.87 11.97 -6.05
C ASN A 53 16.52 10.70 -6.60
N VAL A 54 15.99 9.54 -6.21
CA VAL A 54 16.49 8.24 -6.67
C VAL A 54 15.71 7.83 -7.91
N ASP A 55 16.26 8.17 -9.07
CA ASP A 55 15.78 7.77 -10.41
C ASP A 55 14.29 8.08 -10.69
N HIS A 56 13.77 9.18 -10.11
CA HIS A 56 12.35 9.59 -10.19
C HIS A 56 11.37 8.54 -9.61
N MET A 57 11.86 7.61 -8.80
CA MET A 57 11.05 6.57 -8.16
C MET A 57 10.88 6.78 -6.67
N VAL A 58 11.95 7.20 -5.96
CA VAL A 58 11.88 7.47 -4.52
C VAL A 58 12.58 8.78 -4.21
N GLY A 59 11.91 9.67 -3.50
CA GLY A 59 12.53 10.86 -2.91
C GLY A 59 13.03 10.59 -1.50
N ILE A 60 14.10 11.25 -1.10
CA ILE A 60 14.64 11.15 0.25
C ILE A 60 14.84 12.55 0.82
N ALA A 61 14.32 12.79 2.03
CA ALA A 61 14.70 13.92 2.87
C ALA A 61 15.50 13.41 4.07
N LYS A 62 16.73 13.92 4.25
CA LYS A 62 17.71 13.39 5.21
C LYS A 62 17.95 14.37 6.35
N TYR A 63 17.94 13.85 7.58
CA TYR A 63 18.41 14.56 8.76
C TYR A 63 19.42 13.71 9.54
N GLY A 64 20.60 14.24 9.74
CA GLY A 64 21.75 13.52 10.28
C GLY A 64 22.60 12.84 9.19
N THR A 65 23.73 12.29 9.58
CA THR A 65 24.72 11.67 8.68
C THR A 65 24.98 10.22 9.07
N GLY A 66 25.15 9.35 8.07
CA GLY A 66 25.50 7.94 8.26
C GLY A 66 24.67 7.00 7.39
N GLU A 67 25.17 5.79 7.21
CA GLU A 67 24.52 4.77 6.38
C GLU A 67 23.46 3.95 7.14
N ASP A 68 23.62 3.85 8.47
CA ASP A 68 22.69 3.13 9.34
C ASP A 68 21.59 4.06 9.83
N TYR A 69 20.60 4.29 9.00
CA TYR A 69 19.51 5.24 9.23
C TYR A 69 18.20 4.57 9.63
N ILE A 70 17.33 5.35 10.27
CA ILE A 70 15.92 5.02 10.50
C ILE A 70 15.12 5.57 9.32
N GLY A 71 14.33 4.73 8.67
CA GLY A 71 13.48 5.12 7.55
C GLY A 71 12.03 5.32 7.96
N ILE A 72 11.43 6.42 7.50
CA ILE A 72 9.99 6.62 7.55
C ILE A 72 9.53 6.67 6.10
N MET A 73 8.79 5.65 5.66
CA MET A 73 8.38 5.53 4.27
C MET A 73 6.87 5.73 4.13
N GLY A 74 6.49 6.68 3.30
CA GLY A 74 5.13 6.83 2.81
C GLY A 74 5.12 7.01 1.30
N HIS A 75 3.95 7.20 0.70
CA HIS A 75 3.82 7.34 -0.75
C HIS A 75 3.08 8.61 -1.17
N LEU A 76 3.31 9.03 -2.39
CA LEU A 76 2.75 10.25 -2.99
C LEU A 76 1.77 9.95 -4.13
N ASP A 77 1.83 8.75 -4.71
CA ASP A 77 0.84 8.29 -5.67
C ASP A 77 -0.51 8.04 -4.98
N VAL A 78 -1.58 8.08 -5.73
CA VAL A 78 -2.95 7.90 -5.22
C VAL A 78 -3.78 7.09 -6.20
N VAL A 79 -4.77 6.36 -5.68
CA VAL A 79 -5.77 5.67 -6.50
C VAL A 79 -6.61 6.66 -7.31
N PRO A 80 -7.25 6.23 -8.42
CA PRO A 80 -8.22 7.04 -9.15
C PRO A 80 -9.29 7.63 -8.23
N VAL A 81 -9.68 8.86 -8.50
CA VAL A 81 -10.57 9.63 -7.60
C VAL A 81 -11.95 9.02 -7.41
N GLY A 82 -12.47 8.28 -8.40
CA GLY A 82 -13.84 7.75 -8.36
C GLY A 82 -14.90 8.85 -8.45
N GLU A 83 -16.10 8.55 -7.96
CA GLU A 83 -17.26 9.43 -7.99
C GLU A 83 -17.72 9.82 -6.56
N GLY A 84 -18.68 10.74 -6.46
CA GLY A 84 -19.34 11.09 -5.19
C GLY A 84 -18.62 12.16 -4.36
N TRP A 85 -17.70 12.93 -4.95
CA TRP A 85 -17.03 14.03 -4.28
C TRP A 85 -17.94 15.26 -4.17
N ASN A 86 -18.06 15.83 -2.97
CA ASN A 86 -18.76 17.10 -2.73
C ASN A 86 -17.91 18.32 -3.09
N HIS A 87 -16.60 18.17 -3.16
CA HIS A 87 -15.62 19.19 -3.53
C HIS A 87 -14.63 18.58 -4.53
N PRO A 88 -13.95 19.37 -5.40
CA PRO A 88 -12.98 18.81 -6.32
C PRO A 88 -11.93 17.96 -5.58
N PRO A 89 -11.61 16.74 -6.04
CA PRO A 89 -10.78 15.77 -5.31
C PRO A 89 -9.41 16.28 -4.88
N PHE A 90 -8.83 17.21 -5.62
CA PHE A 90 -7.52 17.82 -5.34
C PHE A 90 -7.61 19.29 -4.91
N SER A 91 -8.74 19.73 -4.36
CA SER A 91 -8.91 21.12 -3.91
C SER A 91 -8.29 21.42 -2.56
N ALA A 92 -7.98 20.42 -1.75
CA ALA A 92 -7.62 20.57 -0.34
C ALA A 92 -8.62 21.46 0.41
N TYR A 93 -9.91 21.27 0.14
CA TYR A 93 -10.98 22.04 0.75
C TYR A 93 -10.94 21.86 2.28
N GLU A 94 -10.97 22.99 2.99
CA GLU A 94 -11.05 23.00 4.46
C GLU A 94 -12.42 23.56 4.90
N ASP A 95 -13.09 22.83 5.76
CA ASP A 95 -14.37 23.26 6.33
C ASP A 95 -14.19 24.15 7.58
N GLU A 96 -15.28 24.71 8.05
CA GLU A 96 -15.33 25.60 9.24
C GLU A 96 -14.82 24.92 10.53
N LYS A 97 -14.68 23.61 10.54
CA LYS A 97 -14.15 22.81 11.66
C LYS A 97 -12.68 22.46 11.50
N GLY A 98 -12.01 22.97 10.46
CA GLY A 98 -10.62 22.69 10.15
C GLY A 98 -10.37 21.30 9.57
N ARG A 99 -11.38 20.63 9.02
CA ARG A 99 -11.21 19.33 8.36
C ARG A 99 -10.87 19.57 6.90
N ILE A 100 -9.84 18.90 6.42
CA ILE A 100 -9.36 19.00 5.04
C ILE A 100 -9.86 17.80 4.26
N TYR A 101 -10.45 18.06 3.09
CA TYR A 101 -10.98 17.06 2.17
C TYR A 101 -10.16 17.09 0.88
N SER A 102 -9.47 16.00 0.60
CA SER A 102 -8.72 15.81 -0.64
C SER A 102 -8.40 14.33 -0.86
N ARG A 103 -8.23 13.90 -2.12
CA ARG A 103 -7.59 12.63 -2.42
C ARG A 103 -6.13 12.68 -1.92
N GLY A 104 -5.67 11.61 -1.25
CA GLY A 104 -4.31 11.55 -0.69
C GLY A 104 -4.11 12.23 0.67
N ILE A 105 -5.16 12.89 1.24
CA ILE A 105 -5.01 13.57 2.55
C ILE A 105 -4.82 12.59 3.71
N LEU A 106 -5.39 11.39 3.64
CA LEU A 106 -5.21 10.31 4.62
C LEU A 106 -4.29 9.22 4.09
N ASP A 107 -4.34 8.94 2.82
CA ASP A 107 -3.67 7.88 2.11
C ASP A 107 -2.95 8.45 0.89
N ASN A 108 -1.64 8.76 0.96
CA ASN A 108 -0.83 8.75 2.20
C ASN A 108 -0.03 10.06 2.35
N LYS A 109 -0.27 11.10 1.49
CA LYS A 109 0.47 12.38 1.46
C LYS A 109 0.43 13.10 2.81
N GLY A 110 -0.75 13.19 3.45
CA GLY A 110 -0.92 13.89 4.72
C GLY A 110 -0.08 13.28 5.84
N PRO A 111 -0.22 11.98 6.15
CA PRO A 111 0.60 11.30 7.16
C PRO A 111 2.10 11.38 6.87
N THR A 112 2.51 11.18 5.61
CA THR A 112 3.93 11.26 5.22
C THR A 112 4.53 12.64 5.48
N LEU A 113 3.81 13.70 5.10
CA LEU A 113 4.25 15.07 5.33
C LEU A 113 4.17 15.44 6.82
N SER A 114 3.23 14.89 7.58
CA SER A 114 3.20 15.06 9.04
C SER A 114 4.48 14.51 9.69
N CYS A 115 5.00 13.38 9.20
CA CYS A 115 6.29 12.85 9.64
C CYS A 115 7.46 13.76 9.23
N LEU A 116 7.43 14.36 8.03
CA LEU A 116 8.43 15.34 7.60
C LEU A 116 8.46 16.56 8.55
N TYR A 117 7.29 17.10 8.89
CA TYR A 117 7.21 18.23 9.80
C TYR A 117 7.54 17.87 11.27
N ALA A 118 7.26 16.64 11.69
CA ALA A 118 7.75 16.15 12.98
C ALA A 118 9.28 16.12 13.01
N LEU A 119 9.92 15.67 11.94
CA LEU A 119 11.39 15.70 11.81
C LEU A 119 11.91 17.13 11.72
N TYR A 120 11.20 18.04 11.06
CA TYR A 120 11.50 19.46 11.02
C TYR A 120 11.46 20.09 12.43
N ALA A 121 10.46 19.76 13.23
CA ALA A 121 10.40 20.24 14.63
C ALA A 121 11.59 19.76 15.45
N ILE A 122 12.01 18.51 15.29
CA ILE A 122 13.22 17.95 15.94
C ILE A 122 14.47 18.74 15.51
N LYS A 123 14.58 19.06 14.22
CA LYS A 123 15.67 19.87 13.66
C LYS A 123 15.68 21.28 14.24
N GLU A 124 14.54 21.98 14.26
CA GLU A 124 14.42 23.35 14.77
C GLU A 124 14.73 23.42 16.29
N LEU A 125 14.36 22.41 17.04
CA LEU A 125 14.70 22.26 18.45
C LEU A 125 16.17 21.86 18.68
N LYS A 126 16.94 21.63 17.60
CA LYS A 126 18.37 21.22 17.62
C LYS A 126 18.60 19.95 18.46
N ILE A 127 17.63 19.04 18.44
CA ILE A 127 17.74 17.77 19.13
C ILE A 127 18.73 16.90 18.35
N GLN A 128 19.78 16.46 19.05
CA GLN A 128 20.76 15.55 18.45
C GLN A 128 20.19 14.14 18.39
N LEU A 129 20.13 13.58 17.19
CA LEU A 129 19.73 12.21 16.96
C LEU A 129 20.92 11.26 17.16
N LYS A 130 20.67 10.10 17.74
CA LYS A 130 21.67 9.03 17.86
C LYS A 130 21.94 8.34 16.50
N ARG A 131 20.99 8.42 15.58
CA ARG A 131 21.04 7.87 14.23
C ARG A 131 20.37 8.85 13.27
N PRO A 132 20.79 8.91 12.02
CA PRO A 132 20.09 9.70 11.03
C PRO A 132 18.67 9.16 10.82
N VAL A 133 17.73 10.06 10.51
CA VAL A 133 16.35 9.75 10.16
C VAL A 133 16.08 10.28 8.76
N TYR A 134 15.57 9.43 7.89
CA TYR A 134 15.23 9.77 6.51
C TYR A 134 13.73 9.58 6.27
N ILE A 135 13.12 10.58 5.64
CA ILE A 135 11.76 10.44 5.09
C ILE A 135 11.91 9.96 3.65
N LEU A 136 11.27 8.86 3.33
CA LEU A 136 11.26 8.26 2.00
C LEU A 136 9.89 8.51 1.36
N PHE A 137 9.89 9.20 0.23
CA PHE A 137 8.70 9.50 -0.56
C PHE A 137 8.58 8.48 -1.68
N GLY A 138 7.77 7.44 -1.50
CA GLY A 138 7.44 6.46 -2.53
C GLY A 138 6.51 7.04 -3.60
N THR A 139 6.47 6.38 -4.74
CA THR A 139 5.72 6.86 -5.92
C THR A 139 4.92 5.77 -6.63
N ASN A 140 4.87 4.54 -6.08
CA ASN A 140 4.17 3.42 -6.70
C ASN A 140 3.62 2.41 -5.67
N GLU A 141 3.11 2.85 -4.54
CA GLU A 141 2.52 1.98 -3.53
C GLU A 141 1.25 1.33 -4.06
N GLU A 142 0.32 2.12 -4.60
CA GLU A 142 -1.03 1.76 -5.02
C GLU A 142 -1.07 0.74 -6.19
N THR A 143 0.02 0.56 -6.89
CA THR A 143 0.07 -0.23 -8.13
C THR A 143 1.22 -1.22 -8.24
N GLY A 144 1.94 -1.51 -7.14
CA GLY A 144 2.79 -2.70 -7.08
C GLY A 144 4.22 -2.56 -6.58
N PHE A 145 4.61 -1.43 -5.97
CA PHE A 145 5.90 -1.22 -5.29
C PHE A 145 7.13 -1.36 -6.20
N GLU A 146 7.03 -0.99 -7.48
CA GLU A 146 8.20 -1.05 -8.38
C GLU A 146 9.27 -0.02 -7.99
N ASP A 147 8.86 1.10 -7.41
CA ASP A 147 9.72 2.12 -6.81
C ASP A 147 10.56 1.57 -5.67
N LEU A 148 9.93 0.85 -4.73
CA LEU A 148 10.61 0.22 -3.60
C LEU A 148 11.52 -0.92 -4.05
N LYS A 149 11.06 -1.75 -4.99
CA LYS A 149 11.87 -2.82 -5.59
C LYS A 149 13.12 -2.26 -6.28
N HIS A 150 13.00 -1.12 -6.95
CA HIS A 150 14.13 -0.42 -7.55
C HIS A 150 15.05 0.16 -6.48
N PHE A 151 14.50 0.86 -5.50
CA PHE A 151 15.25 1.44 -4.39
C PHE A 151 16.17 0.42 -3.71
N LEU A 152 15.63 -0.77 -3.38
CA LEU A 152 16.38 -1.85 -2.74
C LEU A 152 17.51 -2.45 -3.60
N LYS A 153 17.53 -2.18 -4.90
CA LYS A 153 18.64 -2.58 -5.80
C LYS A 153 19.79 -1.57 -5.80
N VAL A 154 19.47 -0.29 -5.55
CA VAL A 154 20.44 0.81 -5.75
C VAL A 154 20.79 1.55 -4.45
N ARG A 155 20.08 1.31 -3.37
CA ARG A 155 20.33 1.92 -2.05
C ARG A 155 20.22 0.87 -0.95
N LYS A 156 20.97 1.11 0.13
CA LYS A 156 20.89 0.32 1.37
C LYS A 156 19.54 0.58 2.04
N PRO A 157 18.79 -0.47 2.46
CA PRO A 157 17.57 -0.27 3.22
C PRO A 157 17.83 0.34 4.60
N PRO A 158 16.84 0.97 5.24
CA PRO A 158 16.96 1.40 6.63
C PRO A 158 17.19 0.20 7.55
N ILE A 159 17.88 0.40 8.67
CA ILE A 159 18.08 -0.66 9.68
C ILE A 159 16.82 -0.94 10.47
N MET A 160 15.92 0.02 10.53
CA MET A 160 14.58 -0.04 11.09
C MET A 160 13.74 1.10 10.54
N GLY A 161 12.44 1.01 10.64
CA GLY A 161 11.55 2.07 10.20
C GLY A 161 10.09 1.74 10.41
N TRP A 162 9.26 2.64 9.94
CA TRP A 162 7.80 2.43 9.88
C TRP A 162 7.21 3.15 8.68
N THR A 163 5.98 2.78 8.35
CA THR A 163 5.14 3.51 7.40
C THR A 163 3.98 4.17 8.14
N PRO A 164 3.70 5.46 7.88
CA PRO A 164 2.54 6.15 8.45
C PRO A 164 1.24 5.84 7.70
N ASP A 165 1.13 4.68 7.08
CA ASP A 165 0.07 4.30 6.17
C ASP A 165 -0.89 3.30 6.81
N CYS A 166 -1.38 3.61 7.99
CA CYS A 166 -2.25 2.72 8.74
C CYS A 166 -3.07 3.45 9.80
N LYS A 167 -3.85 2.71 10.56
CA LYS A 167 -4.62 3.24 11.69
C LYS A 167 -3.73 3.58 12.88
N TYR A 168 -4.05 4.69 13.54
CA TYR A 168 -3.39 5.09 14.78
C TYR A 168 -3.88 4.27 15.99
N PRO A 169 -3.09 4.16 17.08
CA PRO A 169 -1.76 4.77 17.26
C PRO A 169 -0.60 4.02 16.61
N VAL A 170 -0.62 2.71 16.57
CA VAL A 170 0.44 1.86 15.98
C VAL A 170 -0.16 0.54 15.52
N VAL A 171 0.20 0.10 14.33
CA VAL A 171 -0.05 -1.25 13.83
C VAL A 171 1.27 -2.04 13.89
N TYR A 172 1.26 -3.17 14.57
CA TYR A 172 2.42 -4.03 14.78
C TYR A 172 2.23 -5.41 14.10
N ALA A 173 1.04 -5.66 13.60
CA ALA A 173 0.70 -6.89 12.90
C ALA A 173 -0.23 -6.61 11.73
N GLU A 174 0.07 -7.21 10.60
CA GLU A 174 -0.72 -7.10 9.38
C GLU A 174 -1.02 -8.49 8.83
N ARG A 175 -2.25 -8.69 8.37
CA ARG A 175 -2.66 -9.96 7.75
C ARG A 175 -1.97 -10.14 6.40
N GLY A 176 -1.64 -11.39 6.11
CA GLY A 176 -1.28 -11.77 4.75
C GLY A 176 -2.45 -11.59 3.79
N ARG A 177 -2.11 -11.42 2.53
CA ARG A 177 -3.08 -11.38 1.43
C ARG A 177 -2.62 -12.28 0.30
N SER A 178 -3.47 -13.22 -0.09
CA SER A 178 -3.24 -14.06 -1.27
C SER A 178 -4.43 -14.00 -2.21
N THR A 179 -4.16 -14.05 -3.50
CA THR A 179 -5.19 -14.13 -4.55
C THR A 179 -4.99 -15.40 -5.35
N TYR A 180 -6.04 -16.15 -5.48
CA TYR A 180 -6.07 -17.41 -6.21
C TYR A 180 -6.94 -17.29 -7.43
N ARG A 181 -6.50 -17.93 -8.52
CA ARG A 181 -7.26 -18.11 -9.74
C ARG A 181 -7.60 -19.58 -9.91
N VAL A 182 -8.87 -19.89 -10.00
CA VAL A 182 -9.34 -21.19 -10.48
C VAL A 182 -9.67 -21.09 -11.96
N SER A 183 -9.13 -22.00 -12.76
CA SER A 183 -9.34 -22.00 -14.21
C SER A 183 -9.57 -23.38 -14.76
N THR A 184 -10.21 -23.44 -15.94
CA THR A 184 -10.44 -24.67 -16.71
C THR A 184 -10.76 -24.36 -18.17
N ALA A 185 -10.76 -25.37 -19.03
CA ALA A 185 -11.26 -25.25 -20.40
C ALA A 185 -12.79 -25.07 -20.43
N ILE A 186 -13.31 -24.41 -21.47
CA ILE A 186 -14.74 -24.03 -21.59
C ILE A 186 -15.68 -25.23 -21.52
N GLU A 187 -15.27 -26.39 -22.05
CA GLU A 187 -16.06 -27.62 -22.01
C GLU A 187 -16.36 -28.10 -20.58
N ASN A 188 -15.55 -27.74 -19.60
CA ASN A 188 -15.71 -28.11 -18.20
C ASN A 188 -16.57 -27.12 -17.39
N LYS A 189 -17.34 -26.25 -18.06
CA LYS A 189 -18.13 -25.18 -17.43
C LYS A 189 -19.03 -25.65 -16.28
N THR A 190 -19.57 -26.87 -16.37
CA THR A 190 -20.48 -27.42 -15.35
C THR A 190 -19.73 -27.62 -14.04
N VAL A 191 -18.59 -28.29 -14.09
CA VAL A 191 -17.74 -28.55 -12.90
C VAL A 191 -17.18 -27.26 -12.32
N PHE A 192 -16.78 -26.33 -13.20
CA PHE A 192 -16.34 -25.00 -12.79
C PHE A 192 -17.42 -24.23 -12.04
N ASN A 193 -18.63 -24.14 -12.60
CA ASN A 193 -19.74 -23.46 -11.96
C ASN A 193 -20.15 -24.12 -10.64
N GLN A 194 -20.12 -25.44 -10.54
CA GLN A 194 -20.38 -26.16 -9.29
C GLN A 194 -19.39 -25.76 -8.21
N PHE A 195 -18.08 -25.78 -8.52
CA PHE A 195 -17.05 -25.39 -7.56
C PHE A 195 -17.24 -23.95 -7.10
N ILE A 196 -17.39 -23.00 -8.03
CA ILE A 196 -17.56 -21.58 -7.70
C ILE A 196 -18.81 -21.36 -6.83
N ASN A 197 -19.93 -21.96 -7.16
CA ASN A 197 -21.15 -21.82 -6.39
C ASN A 197 -21.04 -22.48 -5.01
N GLU A 198 -20.52 -23.70 -4.93
CA GLU A 198 -20.44 -24.45 -3.68
C GLU A 198 -19.44 -23.89 -2.69
N TYR A 199 -18.24 -23.55 -3.15
CA TYR A 199 -17.13 -23.19 -2.26
C TYR A 199 -16.87 -21.68 -2.13
N ILE A 200 -17.27 -20.89 -3.13
CA ILE A 200 -16.92 -19.47 -3.17
C ILE A 200 -18.12 -18.55 -2.98
N LEU A 201 -19.17 -18.71 -3.80
CA LEU A 201 -20.32 -17.81 -3.76
C LEU A 201 -21.30 -18.11 -2.62
N SER A 202 -21.43 -19.37 -2.23
CA SER A 202 -22.27 -19.79 -1.07
C SER A 202 -21.53 -19.64 0.27
N ASP A 203 -20.25 -19.28 0.25
CA ASP A 203 -19.47 -19.02 1.48
C ASP A 203 -19.84 -17.66 2.07
N ASN A 204 -19.90 -17.59 3.40
CA ASN A 204 -20.23 -16.36 4.15
C ASN A 204 -19.07 -15.34 4.20
N GLY A 205 -18.04 -15.51 3.40
CA GLY A 205 -16.90 -14.61 3.32
C GLY A 205 -15.73 -14.94 4.25
N PHE A 206 -15.73 -16.14 4.86
CA PHE A 206 -14.67 -16.56 5.80
C PHE A 206 -13.92 -17.84 5.37
N GLY A 207 -14.23 -18.40 4.20
CA GLY A 207 -13.60 -19.62 3.71
C GLY A 207 -14.14 -20.91 4.35
N ASN A 208 -15.27 -20.86 5.06
CA ASN A 208 -15.87 -22.01 5.76
C ASN A 208 -16.11 -23.20 4.83
N LYS A 209 -16.62 -22.95 3.63
CA LYS A 209 -16.93 -24.00 2.66
C LYS A 209 -15.68 -24.71 2.14
N LEU A 210 -14.57 -24.00 2.09
CA LEU A 210 -13.27 -24.58 1.76
C LEU A 210 -12.61 -25.28 2.96
N GLY A 211 -13.08 -25.08 4.18
CA GLY A 211 -12.45 -25.57 5.40
C GLY A 211 -11.35 -24.66 5.93
N LEU A 212 -11.39 -23.38 5.54
CA LEU A 212 -10.40 -22.36 5.89
C LEU A 212 -10.93 -21.34 6.93
N ASN A 213 -11.88 -21.74 7.76
CA ASN A 213 -12.44 -20.86 8.81
C ASN A 213 -11.43 -20.69 9.96
N ILE A 214 -10.38 -19.94 9.71
CA ILE A 214 -9.30 -19.68 10.66
C ILE A 214 -9.59 -18.40 11.42
N GLU A 215 -9.46 -18.44 12.74
CA GLU A 215 -9.55 -17.28 13.62
C GLU A 215 -8.35 -17.27 14.55
N ASP A 216 -7.78 -16.10 14.73
CA ASP A 216 -6.58 -15.85 15.50
C ASP A 216 -6.82 -14.66 16.44
N LEU A 217 -6.32 -14.75 17.67
CA LEU A 217 -6.55 -13.69 18.68
C LEU A 217 -5.92 -12.35 18.32
N GLU A 218 -4.76 -12.38 17.65
CA GLU A 218 -4.04 -11.15 17.25
C GLU A 218 -4.56 -10.59 15.93
N PHE A 219 -4.78 -11.45 14.94
CA PHE A 219 -5.15 -11.06 13.58
C PHE A 219 -6.65 -11.09 13.32
N GLY A 220 -7.44 -11.71 14.21
CA GLY A 220 -8.85 -11.93 14.02
C GLY A 220 -9.14 -12.99 12.94
N LYS A 221 -10.36 -12.96 12.41
CA LYS A 221 -10.88 -13.98 11.50
C LYS A 221 -10.40 -13.78 10.06
N MET A 222 -9.98 -14.88 9.43
CA MET A 222 -9.70 -14.93 7.99
C MET A 222 -10.89 -14.42 7.17
N GLN A 223 -10.62 -13.72 6.06
CA GLN A 223 -11.65 -13.13 5.21
C GLN A 223 -11.42 -13.50 3.74
N MET A 224 -12.48 -13.85 3.04
CA MET A 224 -12.48 -14.07 1.59
C MET A 224 -13.17 -12.91 0.87
N SER A 225 -12.52 -12.34 -0.13
CA SER A 225 -12.96 -11.13 -0.85
C SER A 225 -12.60 -11.18 -2.33
N ASN A 226 -12.79 -10.09 -3.05
CA ASN A 226 -12.36 -9.87 -4.45
C ASN A 226 -12.79 -10.98 -5.41
N LYS A 227 -14.05 -11.44 -5.27
CA LYS A 227 -14.64 -12.50 -6.08
C LYS A 227 -15.02 -11.96 -7.46
N LYS A 228 -14.33 -12.40 -8.52
CA LYS A 228 -14.60 -11.92 -9.88
C LYS A 228 -14.36 -12.99 -10.95
N LEU A 229 -15.20 -12.98 -11.98
CA LEU A 229 -14.90 -13.67 -13.22
C LEU A 229 -13.74 -12.99 -13.94
N VAL A 230 -12.88 -13.82 -14.56
CA VAL A 230 -11.74 -13.36 -15.35
C VAL A 230 -11.89 -13.91 -16.76
N ASP A 231 -11.75 -13.03 -17.72
CA ASP A 231 -11.69 -13.43 -19.14
C ASP A 231 -10.28 -13.98 -19.43
N LEU A 232 -10.24 -15.25 -19.81
CA LEU A 232 -9.04 -15.95 -20.19
C LEU A 232 -9.25 -16.51 -21.59
N GLU A 233 -8.36 -16.22 -22.50
CA GLU A 233 -8.47 -16.66 -23.89
C GLU A 233 -8.69 -18.19 -23.98
N GLY A 234 -9.88 -18.60 -24.40
CA GLY A 234 -10.27 -20.01 -24.55
C GLY A 234 -10.47 -20.79 -23.23
N LYS A 235 -10.51 -20.12 -22.08
CA LYS A 235 -10.69 -20.74 -20.75
C LYS A 235 -11.68 -19.96 -19.89
N LEU A 236 -12.21 -20.63 -18.87
CA LEU A 236 -12.94 -20.01 -17.78
C LEU A 236 -11.98 -19.71 -16.62
N GLY A 237 -12.11 -18.52 -16.03
CA GLY A 237 -11.30 -18.11 -14.87
C GLY A 237 -12.15 -17.41 -13.81
N PHE A 238 -11.80 -17.64 -12.54
CA PHE A 238 -12.42 -16.98 -11.40
C PHE A 238 -11.35 -16.67 -10.35
N ASP A 239 -11.23 -15.40 -9.99
CA ASP A 239 -10.31 -14.94 -8.97
C ASP A 239 -11.05 -14.70 -7.65
N PHE A 240 -10.38 -15.00 -6.55
CA PHE A 240 -10.80 -14.65 -5.19
C PHE A 240 -9.59 -14.51 -4.30
N SER A 241 -9.70 -13.67 -3.27
CA SER A 241 -8.58 -13.35 -2.38
C SER A 241 -8.90 -13.76 -0.95
N PHE A 242 -7.84 -14.12 -0.20
CA PHE A 242 -7.89 -14.25 1.25
C PHE A 242 -7.06 -13.17 1.92
N SER A 243 -7.62 -12.58 2.99
CA SER A 243 -6.87 -11.90 4.03
C SER A 243 -6.74 -12.85 5.22
N TYR A 244 -5.52 -13.27 5.57
CA TYR A 244 -5.29 -14.39 6.46
C TYR A 244 -4.30 -14.08 7.60
N PRO A 245 -4.48 -14.71 8.79
CA PRO A 245 -3.61 -14.49 9.93
C PRO A 245 -2.27 -15.22 9.79
N ALA A 246 -1.29 -14.86 10.63
CA ALA A 246 0.02 -15.52 10.66
C ALA A 246 -0.01 -16.97 11.17
N SER A 247 -1.12 -17.40 11.75
CA SER A 247 -1.31 -18.79 12.21
C SER A 247 -1.51 -19.81 11.09
N ILE A 248 -1.63 -19.36 9.84
CA ILE A 248 -1.73 -20.23 8.65
C ILE A 248 -0.81 -19.73 7.54
N SER A 249 -0.13 -20.65 6.86
CA SER A 249 0.71 -20.31 5.70
C SER A 249 -0.08 -20.30 4.39
N ASN A 250 0.39 -19.52 3.41
CA ASN A 250 -0.14 -19.52 2.05
C ASN A 250 -0.15 -20.93 1.43
N ASP A 251 0.91 -21.71 1.62
CA ASP A 251 0.98 -23.10 1.13
C ASP A 251 -0.14 -23.99 1.70
N THR A 252 -0.52 -23.76 2.97
CA THR A 252 -1.62 -24.52 3.58
C THR A 252 -2.95 -24.12 2.99
N ILE A 253 -3.17 -22.83 2.73
CA ILE A 253 -4.37 -22.32 2.06
C ILE A 253 -4.48 -22.96 0.68
N GLU A 254 -3.41 -22.89 -0.13
CA GLU A 254 -3.38 -23.42 -1.49
C GLU A 254 -3.64 -24.94 -1.52
N ARG A 255 -2.98 -25.71 -0.63
CA ARG A 255 -3.23 -27.17 -0.50
C ARG A 255 -4.68 -27.47 -0.13
N THR A 256 -5.27 -26.68 0.73
CA THR A 256 -6.68 -26.86 1.14
C THR A 256 -7.63 -26.58 -0.03
N ILE A 257 -7.39 -25.52 -0.80
CA ILE A 257 -8.16 -25.25 -2.03
C ILE A 257 -8.00 -26.41 -3.01
N LYS A 258 -6.75 -26.84 -3.30
CA LYS A 258 -6.46 -27.97 -4.19
C LYS A 258 -7.19 -29.24 -3.79
N SER A 259 -7.36 -29.50 -2.50
CA SER A 259 -8.06 -30.68 -2.01
C SER A 259 -9.57 -30.72 -2.33
N LYS A 260 -10.14 -29.59 -2.71
CA LYS A 260 -11.55 -29.44 -3.10
C LYS A 260 -11.77 -29.44 -4.60
N LEU A 261 -10.68 -29.32 -5.38
CA LEU A 261 -10.78 -29.29 -6.83
C LEU A 261 -10.99 -30.70 -7.41
N SER A 262 -11.83 -30.78 -8.42
CA SER A 262 -11.84 -31.92 -9.33
C SER A 262 -10.63 -31.85 -10.28
N LYS A 263 -10.32 -32.97 -10.92
CA LYS A 263 -9.14 -33.08 -11.84
C LYS A 263 -9.19 -32.16 -13.06
N GLU A 264 -10.38 -31.66 -13.40
CA GLU A 264 -10.60 -30.75 -14.54
C GLU A 264 -10.28 -29.29 -14.20
N LEU A 265 -10.17 -28.96 -12.91
CA LEU A 265 -9.93 -27.60 -12.42
C LEU A 265 -8.46 -27.44 -12.02
N GLN A 266 -7.93 -26.26 -12.29
CA GLN A 266 -6.60 -25.85 -11.85
C GLN A 266 -6.72 -24.65 -10.91
N VAL A 267 -5.84 -24.54 -9.92
CA VAL A 267 -5.69 -23.35 -9.09
C VAL A 267 -4.23 -22.91 -9.10
N GLU A 268 -4.04 -21.62 -9.18
CA GLU A 268 -2.74 -20.95 -9.02
C GLU A 268 -2.87 -19.78 -8.04
N CYS A 269 -1.84 -19.55 -7.25
CA CYS A 269 -1.70 -18.34 -6.46
C CYS A 269 -1.06 -17.28 -7.34
N ILE A 270 -1.83 -16.24 -7.71
CA ILE A 270 -1.37 -15.15 -8.59
C ILE A 270 -0.70 -14.01 -7.82
N HIS A 271 -1.04 -13.86 -6.53
CA HIS A 271 -0.41 -12.93 -5.62
C HIS A 271 -0.34 -13.50 -4.23
N ASN A 272 0.77 -13.27 -3.52
CA ASN A 272 0.89 -13.52 -2.10
C ASN A 272 1.77 -12.47 -1.42
N TYR A 273 1.24 -11.93 -0.33
CA TYR A 273 1.97 -11.16 0.66
C TYR A 273 1.80 -11.86 1.99
N ASP A 274 2.91 -12.27 2.60
CA ASP A 274 2.87 -12.98 3.88
C ASP A 274 2.48 -12.03 5.02
N PRO A 275 1.85 -12.54 6.09
CA PRO A 275 1.56 -11.73 7.26
C PRO A 275 2.83 -11.15 7.87
N VAL A 276 2.73 -9.91 8.34
CA VAL A 276 3.80 -9.25 9.09
C VAL A 276 3.42 -9.21 10.55
N TYR A 277 4.36 -9.55 11.41
CA TYR A 277 4.19 -9.52 12.85
C TYR A 277 5.45 -9.01 13.53
N PHE A 278 5.31 -7.97 14.33
CA PHE A 278 6.36 -7.49 15.22
C PHE A 278 6.06 -7.85 16.66
N ASP A 279 7.02 -8.44 17.35
CA ASP A 279 6.92 -8.70 18.79
C ASP A 279 6.80 -7.37 19.55
N LYS A 280 5.83 -7.29 20.44
CA LYS A 280 5.53 -6.10 21.24
C LYS A 280 6.52 -5.87 22.39
N ASN A 281 7.37 -6.86 22.68
CA ASN A 281 8.28 -6.86 23.84
C ASN A 281 9.66 -6.32 23.51
#